data_8459bd76707609db1bf5de93fcf4d030
#
_entry.id   8459bd76707609db1bf5de93fcf4d030
#
_cell.length_a   1.000
_cell.length_b   1.000
_cell.length_c   1.000
_cell.angle_alpha   90.00
_cell.angle_beta   90.00
_cell.angle_gamma   90.00
#
_symmetry.space_group_name_H-M   'P 1'
#
loop_
_entity.id
_entity.type
_entity.pdbx_description
1 polymer ?
#
loop_
_entity_poly.entity_id
_entity_poly.type
_entity_poly.pdbx_seq_one_letter_code
_entity_poly.pdbx_strand_id
1 'polypeptide(L)'
;MNDRLDKFTERAKKVLVYAQDEATRFNHNYIGTEHLLLGLLREGDGIAAKVLTNLGVELNKVRSAVEFIIGRGERMVVGDINLTPRAKRVIELAVEEA
;
A
#
# COMPACT_ATOMS: atom_id res chain seq x y z
N MET A 1 11.33 -2.52 16.47
CA MET A 1 10.44 -1.84 15.52
C MET A 1 11.07 -0.55 15.05
N ASN A 2 10.83 -0.16 13.81
CA ASN A 2 11.38 1.06 13.26
C ASN A 2 10.73 2.28 13.94
N ASP A 3 11.55 3.19 14.49
CA ASP A 3 11.06 4.40 15.18
C ASP A 3 10.16 5.26 14.30
N ARG A 4 10.37 5.24 12.97
CA ARG A 4 9.55 6.00 12.04
C ARG A 4 8.12 5.47 11.98
N LEU A 5 7.96 4.14 12.07
CA LEU A 5 6.64 3.52 12.06
C LEU A 5 5.88 3.80 13.34
N ASP A 6 6.59 3.98 14.46
CA ASP A 6 5.96 4.30 15.74
C ASP A 6 5.29 5.68 15.74
N LYS A 7 5.68 6.56 14.82
CA LYS A 7 5.08 7.88 14.68
C LYS A 7 3.77 7.87 13.93
N PHE A 8 3.45 6.77 13.25
CA PHE A 8 2.19 6.63 12.54
C PHE A 8 1.06 6.26 13.49
N THR A 9 -0.16 6.71 13.15
CA THR A 9 -1.37 6.30 13.84
C THR A 9 -1.62 4.81 13.60
N GLU A 10 -2.49 4.22 14.42
CA GLU A 10 -2.92 2.83 14.20
C GLU A 10 -3.54 2.64 12.82
N ARG A 11 -4.26 3.66 12.33
CA ARG A 11 -4.86 3.63 10.99
C ARG A 11 -3.78 3.55 9.91
N ALA A 12 -2.73 4.37 10.03
CA ALA A 12 -1.62 4.35 9.08
C ALA A 12 -0.88 3.02 9.11
N LYS A 13 -0.71 2.42 10.28
CA LYS A 13 -0.11 1.08 10.41
C LYS A 13 -0.95 0.04 9.69
N LYS A 14 -2.28 0.13 9.77
CA LYS A 14 -3.18 -0.77 9.04
C LYS A 14 -3.00 -0.64 7.53
N VAL A 15 -2.78 0.58 7.03
CA VAL A 15 -2.50 0.79 5.61
C VAL A 15 -1.30 -0.04 5.16
N LEU A 16 -0.23 -0.05 5.97
CA LEU A 16 0.97 -0.84 5.64
C LEU A 16 0.70 -2.34 5.66
N VAL A 17 -0.07 -2.82 6.63
CA VAL A 17 -0.47 -4.23 6.69
C VAL A 17 -1.31 -4.61 5.47
N TYR A 18 -2.27 -3.78 5.10
CA TYR A 18 -3.10 -4.02 3.92
C TYR A 18 -2.29 -3.94 2.63
N ALA A 19 -1.30 -3.05 2.56
CA ALA A 19 -0.41 -2.96 1.40
C ALA A 19 0.35 -4.27 1.20
N GLN A 20 0.86 -4.84 2.28
CA GLN A 20 1.55 -6.14 2.22
C GLN A 20 0.60 -7.24 1.76
N ASP A 21 -0.62 -7.26 2.29
CA ASP A 21 -1.63 -8.24 1.90
C ASP A 21 -1.99 -8.13 0.42
N GLU A 22 -2.15 -6.89 -0.08
CA GLU A 22 -2.43 -6.67 -1.50
C GLU A 22 -1.28 -7.15 -2.39
N ALA A 23 -0.03 -6.87 -1.99
CA ALA A 23 1.13 -7.36 -2.74
C ALA A 23 1.14 -8.89 -2.79
N THR A 24 0.89 -9.53 -1.66
CA THR A 24 0.86 -10.99 -1.58
C THR A 24 -0.25 -11.58 -2.46
N ARG A 25 -1.41 -10.93 -2.52
CA ARG A 25 -2.53 -11.37 -3.37
C ARG A 25 -2.18 -11.40 -4.85
N PHE A 26 -1.33 -10.46 -5.29
CA PHE A 26 -0.85 -10.42 -6.67
C PHE A 26 0.40 -11.28 -6.90
N ASN A 27 0.87 -11.98 -5.88
CA ASN A 27 2.13 -12.73 -5.91
C ASN A 27 3.32 -11.82 -6.25
N HIS A 28 3.27 -10.58 -5.80
CA HIS A 28 4.38 -9.64 -5.90
C HIS A 28 5.31 -9.83 -4.70
N ASN A 29 6.61 -9.92 -4.96
CA ASN A 29 7.61 -10.11 -3.89
C ASN A 29 8.17 -8.81 -3.36
N TYR A 30 7.41 -7.72 -3.51
CA TYR A 30 7.78 -6.39 -3.06
C TYR A 30 6.52 -5.63 -2.66
N ILE A 31 6.68 -4.59 -1.85
CA ILE A 31 5.60 -3.63 -1.55
C ILE A 31 5.96 -2.34 -2.26
N GLY A 32 5.29 -2.06 -3.35
CA GLY A 32 5.49 -0.85 -4.14
C GLY A 32 4.48 0.24 -3.80
N THR A 33 4.61 1.37 -4.46
CA THR A 33 3.70 2.50 -4.26
C THR A 33 2.26 2.14 -4.65
N GLU A 34 2.08 1.28 -5.65
CA GLU A 34 0.76 0.78 -6.03
C GLU A 34 0.09 0.00 -4.89
N HIS A 35 0.87 -0.75 -4.12
CA HIS A 35 0.33 -1.49 -2.98
C HIS A 35 0.01 -0.57 -1.81
N LEU A 36 0.77 0.50 -1.63
CA LEU A 36 0.45 1.52 -0.63
C LEU A 36 -0.88 2.19 -0.94
N LEU A 37 -1.13 2.50 -2.21
CA LEU A 37 -2.41 3.07 -2.64
C LEU A 37 -3.56 2.10 -2.36
N LEU A 38 -3.38 0.83 -2.70
CA LEU A 38 -4.39 -0.20 -2.42
C LEU A 38 -4.65 -0.34 -0.92
N GLY A 39 -3.59 -0.31 -0.11
CA GLY A 39 -3.72 -0.37 1.35
C GLY A 39 -4.50 0.81 1.91
N LEU A 40 -4.23 2.00 1.38
CA LEU A 40 -4.91 3.23 1.79
C LEU A 40 -6.41 3.15 1.48
N LEU A 41 -6.75 2.72 0.27
CA LEU A 41 -8.15 2.59 -0.16
C LEU A 41 -8.87 1.49 0.61
N ARG A 42 -8.18 0.40 0.93
CA ARG A 42 -8.76 -0.72 1.67
C ARG A 42 -9.06 -0.35 3.11
N GLU A 43 -8.21 0.44 3.74
CA GLU A 43 -8.44 0.97 5.07
C GLU A 43 -9.69 1.87 5.08
N GLY A 44 -9.75 2.81 4.13
CA GLY A 44 -10.98 3.51 3.77
C GLY A 44 -11.47 4.62 4.71
N ASP A 45 -11.03 4.65 5.96
CA ASP A 45 -11.58 5.59 6.94
C ASP A 45 -10.81 6.91 7.02
N GLY A 46 -9.61 6.96 6.47
CA GLY A 46 -8.80 8.16 6.48
C GLY A 46 -9.33 9.23 5.53
N ILE A 47 -8.95 10.48 5.77
CA ILE A 47 -9.35 11.61 4.93
C ILE A 47 -8.86 11.42 3.50
N ALA A 48 -7.61 10.98 3.33
CA ALA A 48 -7.03 10.76 1.99
C ALA A 48 -7.82 9.70 1.22
N ALA A 49 -8.20 8.61 1.86
CA ALA A 49 -9.00 7.57 1.23
C ALA A 49 -10.36 8.09 0.79
N LYS A 50 -11.01 8.90 1.63
CA LYS A 50 -12.32 9.49 1.30
C LYS A 50 -12.21 10.46 0.14
N VAL A 51 -11.17 11.29 0.10
CA VAL A 51 -10.94 12.21 -1.01
C VAL A 51 -10.74 11.44 -2.31
N LEU A 52 -9.90 10.41 -2.30
CA LEU A 52 -9.64 9.59 -3.48
C LEU A 52 -10.92 8.91 -3.98
N THR A 53 -11.71 8.34 -3.07
CA THR A 53 -12.96 7.69 -3.42
C THR A 53 -13.94 8.70 -4.06
N ASN A 54 -14.03 9.90 -3.50
CA ASN A 54 -14.87 10.95 -4.06
C ASN A 54 -14.41 11.39 -5.46
N LEU A 55 -13.13 11.24 -5.76
CA LEU A 55 -12.58 11.53 -7.09
C LEU A 55 -12.71 10.35 -8.06
N GLY A 56 -13.34 9.26 -7.62
CA GLY A 56 -13.54 8.08 -8.46
C GLY A 56 -12.43 7.05 -8.39
N VAL A 57 -11.47 7.23 -7.50
CA VAL A 57 -10.39 6.26 -7.28
C VAL A 57 -10.90 5.22 -6.30
N GLU A 58 -11.27 4.06 -6.82
CA GLU A 58 -11.88 2.99 -6.03
C GLU A 58 -10.98 1.75 -5.98
N LEU A 59 -11.06 1.01 -4.87
CA LEU A 59 -10.22 -0.16 -4.61
C LEU A 59 -10.25 -1.17 -5.78
N ASN A 60 -11.44 -1.56 -6.21
CA ASN A 60 -11.57 -2.57 -7.27
C ASN A 60 -11.05 -2.07 -8.61
N LYS A 61 -11.20 -0.80 -8.90
CA LYS A 61 -10.68 -0.20 -10.14
C LYS A 61 -9.15 -0.18 -10.12
N VAL A 62 -8.56 0.15 -8.98
CA VAL A 62 -7.09 0.16 -8.86
C VAL A 62 -6.55 -1.27 -8.92
N ARG A 63 -7.21 -2.24 -8.28
CA ARG A 63 -6.82 -3.64 -8.38
C ARG A 63 -6.83 -4.12 -9.83
N SER A 64 -7.87 -3.79 -10.57
CA SER A 64 -7.96 -4.15 -12.00
C SER A 64 -6.86 -3.52 -12.82
N ALA A 65 -6.53 -2.25 -12.55
CA ALA A 65 -5.45 -1.54 -13.24
C ALA A 65 -4.10 -2.17 -12.93
N VAL A 66 -3.84 -2.53 -11.67
CA VAL A 66 -2.59 -3.18 -11.28
C VAL A 66 -2.46 -4.52 -11.99
N GLU A 67 -3.52 -5.32 -12.00
CA GLU A 67 -3.52 -6.61 -12.68
C GLU A 67 -3.28 -6.48 -14.18
N PHE A 68 -3.88 -5.47 -14.81
CA PHE A 68 -3.74 -5.24 -16.24
C PHE A 68 -2.36 -4.73 -16.62
N ILE A 69 -1.81 -3.77 -15.86
CA ILE A 69 -0.57 -3.08 -16.21
C ILE A 69 0.66 -3.86 -15.76
N ILE A 70 0.63 -4.38 -14.53
CA ILE A 70 1.79 -5.03 -13.91
C ILE A 70 1.66 -6.56 -14.00
N GLY A 71 0.45 -7.07 -13.83
CA GLY A 71 0.18 -8.49 -13.83
C GLY A 71 0.46 -9.15 -12.49
N ARG A 72 0.22 -10.45 -12.44
CA ARG A 72 0.49 -11.26 -11.24
C ARG A 72 1.86 -11.89 -11.35
N GLY A 73 2.52 -12.06 -10.20
CA GLY A 73 3.73 -12.86 -10.14
C GLY A 73 3.44 -14.33 -10.39
N GLU A 74 4.42 -15.04 -10.92
CA GLU A 74 4.26 -16.46 -11.29
C GLU A 74 4.35 -17.39 -10.09
N ARG A 75 4.97 -16.94 -8.99
CA ARG A 75 5.19 -17.78 -7.82
C ARG A 75 4.51 -17.19 -6.61
N MET A 76 3.94 -18.08 -5.79
CA MET A 76 3.39 -17.69 -4.51
C MET A 76 4.51 -17.11 -3.64
N VAL A 77 4.21 -15.97 -3.02
CA VAL A 77 5.14 -15.33 -2.09
C VAL A 77 5.03 -16.00 -0.73
N VAL A 78 6.17 -16.39 -0.17
CA VAL A 78 6.26 -17.01 1.15
C VAL A 78 7.14 -16.13 2.03
N GLY A 79 6.65 -15.80 3.23
CA GLY A 79 7.38 -14.99 4.20
C GLY A 79 7.18 -13.49 4.00
N ASP A 80 8.01 -12.72 4.69
CA ASP A 80 7.92 -11.26 4.66
C ASP A 80 8.52 -10.70 3.38
N ILE A 81 7.93 -9.62 2.91
CA ILE A 81 8.40 -8.90 1.73
C ILE A 81 8.77 -7.47 2.12
N ASN A 82 9.66 -6.88 1.34
CA ASN A 82 10.21 -5.56 1.64
C ASN A 82 9.60 -4.48 0.77
N LEU A 83 9.62 -3.26 1.31
CA LEU A 83 9.24 -2.07 0.56
C LEU A 83 10.26 -1.80 -0.55
N THR A 84 9.78 -1.37 -1.71
CA THR A 84 10.66 -0.87 -2.76
C THR A 84 11.36 0.42 -2.28
N PRO A 85 12.49 0.81 -2.89
CA PRO A 85 13.12 2.09 -2.52
C PRO A 85 12.17 3.27 -2.68
N ARG A 86 11.33 3.27 -3.72
CA ARG A 86 10.36 4.34 -3.94
C ARG A 86 9.28 4.35 -2.85
N ALA A 87 8.78 3.18 -2.46
CA ALA A 87 7.80 3.07 -1.38
C ALA A 87 8.39 3.54 -0.05
N LYS A 88 9.64 3.17 0.24
CA LYS A 88 10.35 3.68 1.41
C LYS A 88 10.44 5.20 1.39
N ARG A 89 10.74 5.77 0.23
CA ARG A 89 10.87 7.23 0.10
C ARG A 89 9.55 7.93 0.37
N VAL A 90 8.44 7.35 -0.11
CA VAL A 90 7.09 7.89 0.18
C VAL A 90 6.84 7.94 1.68
N ILE A 91 7.16 6.86 2.38
CA ILE A 91 6.97 6.79 3.84
C ILE A 91 7.86 7.80 4.56
N GLU A 92 9.13 7.91 4.15
CA GLU A 92 10.06 8.89 4.73
C GLU A 92 9.55 10.31 4.56
N LEU A 93 9.06 10.65 3.37
CA LEU A 93 8.49 11.97 3.10
C LEU A 93 7.23 12.21 3.93
N ALA A 94 6.40 11.20 4.11
CA ALA A 94 5.20 11.31 4.95
C ALA A 94 5.56 11.62 6.41
N VAL A 95 6.61 11.00 6.92
CA VAL A 95 7.10 11.28 8.28
C VAL A 95 7.62 12.71 8.39
N GLU A 96 8.34 13.20 7.37
CA GLU A 96 8.86 14.57 7.36
C GLU A 96 7.74 15.60 7.33
N GLU A 97 6.65 15.31 6.62
CA GLU A 97 5.50 16.22 6.51
C GLU A 97 4.58 16.22 7.74
N ALA A 98 4.66 15.17 8.53
CA ALA A 98 3.77 14.99 9.68
C ALA A 98 4.11 15.89 10.89
#